data_6932255424ffc13073e9ca0d446c21d6
#
_entry.id   6932255424ffc13073e9ca0d446c21d6
#
_cell.length_a   1.000
_cell.length_b   1.000
_cell.length_c   1.000
_cell.angle_alpha   90.00
_cell.angle_beta   90.00
_cell.angle_gamma   90.00
#
_symmetry.space_group_name_H-M   'P 1'
#
loop_
_entity.id
_entity.type
_entity.pdbx_description
1 polymer ?
#
loop_
_entity_poly.entity_id
_entity_poly.type
_entity_poly.pdbx_seq_one_letter_code
_entity_poly.pdbx_strand_id
1 'polypeptide(L)'
;SSTKEINDVIQRLQGQANETVSAMQENTNLATQGLSKTNDAKLVLSEVVSDIKEITAMNVQVATATKEQASVIDELNQNVTKIADMATEISILSDSTSQVMNELDVQKHQLQSLVSQFKTE
;
A
#
# COMPACT_ATOMS: atom_id res chain seq x y z
N SER A 1 42.26 -40.01 -65.94
CA SER A 1 41.18 -40.43 -66.87
C SER A 1 39.93 -39.65 -66.50
N SER A 2 39.28 -39.05 -67.50
CA SER A 2 38.09 -38.19 -67.35
C SER A 2 36.96 -38.86 -66.55
N THR A 3 36.83 -40.15 -66.65
CA THR A 3 35.81 -40.96 -65.92
C THR A 3 36.06 -40.94 -64.42
N LYS A 4 37.30 -40.97 -63.98
CA LYS A 4 37.66 -40.85 -62.54
C LYS A 4 37.41 -39.44 -61.97
N GLU A 5 37.75 -38.45 -62.74
CA GLU A 5 37.51 -37.04 -62.38
C GLU A 5 36.00 -36.74 -62.26
N ILE A 6 35.18 -37.26 -63.16
CA ILE A 6 33.73 -37.14 -63.11
C ILE A 6 33.17 -37.81 -61.83
N ASN A 7 33.67 -39.02 -61.51
CA ASN A 7 33.22 -39.73 -60.32
C ASN A 7 33.60 -39.02 -59.04
N ASP A 8 34.79 -38.41 -58.96
CA ASP A 8 35.24 -37.62 -57.85
C ASP A 8 34.36 -36.34 -57.65
N VAL A 9 34.00 -35.70 -58.76
CA VAL A 9 33.08 -34.54 -58.73
C VAL A 9 31.70 -34.94 -58.25
N ILE A 10 31.16 -36.08 -58.71
CA ILE A 10 29.85 -36.60 -58.26
C ILE A 10 29.88 -36.93 -56.77
N GLN A 11 30.91 -37.56 -56.25
CA GLN A 11 31.04 -37.87 -54.83
C GLN A 11 31.11 -36.57 -53.98
N ARG A 12 31.85 -35.58 -54.46
CA ARG A 12 31.89 -34.24 -53.78
C ARG A 12 30.54 -33.60 -53.78
N LEU A 13 29.79 -33.57 -54.86
CA LEU A 13 28.45 -33.02 -54.96
C LEU A 13 27.46 -33.74 -54.02
N GLN A 14 27.54 -35.08 -53.95
CA GLN A 14 26.75 -35.88 -53.03
C GLN A 14 27.07 -35.53 -51.57
N GLY A 15 28.36 -35.38 -51.22
CA GLY A 15 28.80 -34.94 -49.91
C GLY A 15 28.23 -33.57 -49.55
N GLN A 16 28.34 -32.58 -50.44
CA GLN A 16 27.80 -31.24 -50.23
C GLN A 16 26.26 -31.21 -50.13
N ALA A 17 25.58 -32.06 -50.93
CA ALA A 17 24.13 -32.17 -50.82
C ALA A 17 23.70 -32.73 -49.45
N ASN A 18 24.39 -33.75 -48.95
CA ASN A 18 24.11 -34.29 -47.60
C ASN A 18 24.38 -33.29 -46.47
N GLU A 19 25.48 -32.53 -46.56
CA GLU A 19 25.77 -31.45 -45.60
C GLU A 19 24.67 -30.38 -45.63
N THR A 20 24.20 -30.00 -46.83
CA THR A 20 23.11 -29.04 -46.97
C THR A 20 21.82 -29.56 -46.36
N VAL A 21 21.47 -30.83 -46.58
CA VAL A 21 20.28 -31.43 -45.96
C VAL A 21 20.39 -31.46 -44.45
N SER A 22 21.56 -31.80 -43.88
CA SER A 22 21.80 -31.76 -42.45
C SER A 22 21.64 -30.34 -41.88
N ALA A 23 22.22 -29.33 -42.53
CA ALA A 23 22.08 -27.93 -42.11
C ALA A 23 20.62 -27.46 -42.17
N MET A 24 19.86 -27.85 -43.19
CA MET A 24 18.43 -27.55 -43.28
C MET A 24 17.62 -28.19 -42.15
N GLN A 25 17.96 -29.42 -41.77
CA GLN A 25 17.32 -30.12 -40.65
C GLN A 25 17.59 -29.42 -39.33
N GLU A 26 18.82 -29.01 -39.09
CA GLU A 26 19.21 -28.23 -37.90
C GLU A 26 18.48 -26.90 -37.83
N ASN A 27 18.42 -26.15 -38.95
CA ASN A 27 17.69 -24.90 -39.04
C ASN A 27 16.20 -25.09 -38.77
N THR A 28 15.60 -26.16 -39.24
CA THR A 28 14.19 -26.48 -38.95
C THR A 28 13.97 -26.72 -37.45
N ASN A 29 14.88 -27.45 -36.81
CA ASN A 29 14.82 -27.69 -35.37
C ASN A 29 14.97 -26.38 -34.56
N LEU A 30 15.93 -25.53 -34.96
CA LEU A 30 16.12 -24.21 -34.33
C LEU A 30 14.88 -23.30 -34.48
N ALA A 31 14.27 -23.30 -35.67
CA ALA A 31 13.04 -22.56 -35.92
C ALA A 31 11.89 -23.05 -35.04
N THR A 32 11.73 -24.37 -34.89
CA THR A 32 10.71 -24.97 -34.02
C THR A 32 10.93 -24.60 -32.54
N GLN A 33 12.17 -24.65 -32.07
CA GLN A 33 12.53 -24.24 -30.72
C GLN A 33 12.26 -22.73 -30.48
N GLY A 34 12.58 -21.89 -31.48
CA GLY A 34 12.30 -20.47 -31.45
C GLY A 34 10.79 -20.17 -31.33
N LEU A 35 9.97 -20.92 -32.08
CA LEU A 35 8.51 -20.79 -31.98
C LEU A 35 7.98 -21.17 -30.61
N SER A 36 8.49 -22.26 -30.02
CA SER A 36 8.12 -22.69 -28.67
C SER A 36 8.46 -21.61 -27.65
N LYS A 37 9.68 -21.08 -27.65
CA LYS A 37 10.11 -19.99 -26.75
C LYS A 37 9.29 -18.70 -26.92
N THR A 38 8.89 -18.39 -28.15
CA THR A 38 8.04 -17.25 -28.44
C THR A 38 6.63 -17.43 -27.83
N ASN A 39 6.08 -18.64 -27.91
CA ASN A 39 4.81 -18.97 -27.26
C ASN A 39 4.91 -18.87 -25.73
N ASP A 40 5.98 -19.38 -25.13
CA ASP A 40 6.21 -19.27 -23.68
C ASP A 40 6.31 -17.80 -23.26
N ALA A 41 7.04 -16.98 -24.00
CA ALA A 41 7.13 -15.55 -23.75
C ALA A 41 5.77 -14.84 -23.85
N LYS A 42 4.92 -15.25 -24.80
CA LYS A 42 3.55 -14.72 -24.93
C LYS A 42 2.70 -15.06 -23.72
N LEU A 43 2.81 -16.25 -23.16
CA LEU A 43 2.08 -16.65 -21.95
C LEU A 43 2.51 -15.81 -20.75
N VAL A 44 3.82 -15.64 -20.53
CA VAL A 44 4.36 -14.80 -19.46
C VAL A 44 3.90 -13.35 -19.59
N LEU A 45 3.90 -12.79 -20.81
CA LEU A 45 3.40 -11.43 -21.03
C LEU A 45 1.91 -11.31 -20.74
N SER A 46 1.11 -12.34 -21.01
CA SER A 46 -0.31 -12.37 -20.66
C SER A 46 -0.54 -12.36 -19.15
N GLU A 47 0.29 -13.08 -18.40
CA GLU A 47 0.30 -13.07 -16.94
C GLU A 47 0.64 -11.68 -16.40
N VAL A 48 1.72 -11.07 -16.89
CA VAL A 48 2.11 -9.70 -16.50
C VAL A 48 0.99 -8.69 -16.77
N VAL A 49 0.30 -8.79 -17.89
CA VAL A 49 -0.85 -7.91 -18.18
C VAL A 49 -1.98 -8.12 -17.19
N SER A 50 -2.24 -9.36 -16.76
CA SER A 50 -3.22 -9.67 -15.72
C SER A 50 -2.84 -9.06 -14.37
N ASP A 51 -1.58 -9.20 -13.96
CA ASP A 51 -1.06 -8.66 -12.71
C ASP A 51 -1.14 -7.11 -12.69
N ILE A 52 -0.84 -6.47 -13.81
CA ILE A 52 -0.98 -4.99 -13.94
C ILE A 52 -2.44 -4.56 -13.72
N LYS A 53 -3.40 -5.32 -14.24
CA LYS A 53 -4.83 -5.01 -14.01
C LYS A 53 -5.21 -5.14 -12.54
N GLU A 54 -4.70 -6.16 -11.86
CA GLU A 54 -4.93 -6.35 -10.43
C GLU A 54 -4.29 -5.23 -9.60
N ILE A 55 -3.05 -4.85 -9.89
CA ILE A 55 -2.37 -3.71 -9.26
C ILE A 55 -3.16 -2.42 -9.48
N THR A 56 -3.70 -2.21 -10.68
CA THR A 56 -4.53 -1.03 -10.98
C THR A 56 -5.79 -1.00 -10.12
N ALA A 57 -6.46 -2.14 -9.96
CA ALA A 57 -7.63 -2.25 -9.09
C ALA A 57 -7.29 -1.99 -7.62
N MET A 58 -6.17 -2.55 -7.12
CA MET A 58 -5.69 -2.27 -5.76
C MET A 58 -5.35 -0.79 -5.55
N ASN A 59 -4.75 -0.12 -6.53
CA ASN A 59 -4.45 1.31 -6.45
C ASN A 59 -5.71 2.17 -6.30
N VAL A 60 -6.80 1.81 -6.96
CA VAL A 60 -8.11 2.48 -6.79
C VAL A 60 -8.64 2.28 -5.36
N GLN A 61 -8.51 1.08 -4.80
CA GLN A 61 -8.91 0.81 -3.41
C GLN A 61 -8.07 1.61 -2.41
N VAL A 62 -6.75 1.66 -2.60
CA VAL A 62 -5.84 2.46 -1.77
C VAL A 62 -6.20 3.95 -1.84
N ALA A 63 -6.47 4.47 -3.03
CA ALA A 63 -6.89 5.87 -3.19
C ALA A 63 -8.21 6.16 -2.45
N THR A 64 -9.17 5.25 -2.50
CA THR A 64 -10.44 5.37 -1.76
C THR A 64 -10.20 5.35 -0.24
N ALA A 65 -9.43 4.38 0.26
CA ALA A 65 -9.09 4.28 1.69
C ALA A 65 -8.33 5.51 2.19
N THR A 66 -7.42 6.07 1.38
CA THR A 66 -6.69 7.30 1.70
C THR A 66 -7.64 8.50 1.83
N LYS A 67 -8.65 8.59 0.96
CA LYS A 67 -9.67 9.64 1.05
C LYS A 67 -10.53 9.52 2.30
N GLU A 68 -10.92 8.30 2.67
CA GLU A 68 -11.66 8.03 3.91
C GLU A 68 -10.81 8.37 5.14
N GLN A 69 -9.53 8.01 5.15
CA GLN A 69 -8.60 8.40 6.22
C GLN A 69 -8.46 9.91 6.37
N ALA A 70 -8.40 10.65 5.28
CA ALA A 70 -8.36 12.12 5.31
C ALA A 70 -9.62 12.70 6.00
N SER A 71 -10.79 12.14 5.71
CA SER A 71 -12.05 12.54 6.38
C SER A 71 -12.03 12.24 7.88
N VAL A 72 -11.50 11.08 8.29
CA VAL A 72 -11.37 10.71 9.72
C VAL A 72 -10.39 11.64 10.44
N ILE A 73 -9.29 12.02 9.78
CA ILE A 73 -8.32 12.98 10.34
C ILE A 73 -8.97 14.34 10.58
N ASP A 74 -9.82 14.78 9.67
CA ASP A 74 -10.56 16.06 9.82
C ASP A 74 -11.53 16.02 11.01
N GLU A 75 -12.25 14.91 11.18
CA GLU A 75 -13.11 14.67 12.33
C GLU A 75 -12.31 14.62 13.65
N LEU A 76 -11.15 13.96 13.65
CA LEU A 76 -10.25 13.94 14.81
C LEU A 76 -9.76 15.34 15.19
N ASN A 77 -9.39 16.16 14.22
CA ASN A 77 -8.99 17.54 14.47
C ASN A 77 -10.13 18.36 15.12
N GLN A 78 -11.36 18.20 14.66
CA GLN A 78 -12.53 18.82 15.27
C GLN A 78 -12.75 18.33 16.71
N ASN A 79 -12.57 17.05 16.96
CA ASN A 79 -12.72 16.49 18.32
C ASN A 79 -11.62 16.97 19.25
N VAL A 80 -10.38 17.08 18.78
CA VAL A 80 -9.26 17.66 19.56
C VAL A 80 -9.56 19.11 19.94
N THR A 81 -10.11 19.91 19.02
CA THR A 81 -10.53 21.28 19.32
C THR A 81 -11.61 21.32 20.40
N LYS A 82 -12.64 20.48 20.29
CA LYS A 82 -13.70 20.38 21.33
C LYS A 82 -13.14 19.97 22.70
N ILE A 83 -12.17 19.05 22.73
CA ILE A 83 -11.50 18.65 23.98
C ILE A 83 -10.75 19.85 24.61
N ALA A 84 -10.07 20.64 23.81
CA ALA A 84 -9.38 21.85 24.29
C ALA A 84 -10.37 22.88 24.87
N ASP A 85 -11.49 23.07 24.20
CA ASP A 85 -12.56 23.95 24.67
C ASP A 85 -13.14 23.44 26.00
N MET A 86 -13.46 22.16 26.12
CA MET A 86 -13.93 21.53 27.36
C MET A 86 -12.90 21.63 28.49
N ALA A 87 -11.60 21.48 28.19
CA ALA A 87 -10.56 21.66 29.20
C ALA A 87 -10.54 23.11 29.75
N THR A 88 -10.78 24.10 28.91
CA THR A 88 -10.90 25.50 29.30
C THR A 88 -12.14 25.72 30.18
N GLU A 89 -13.29 25.15 29.81
CA GLU A 89 -14.51 25.23 30.63
C GLU A 89 -14.34 24.58 32.00
N ILE A 90 -13.67 23.41 32.06
CA ILE A 90 -13.35 22.74 33.34
C ILE A 90 -12.47 23.62 34.22
N SER A 91 -11.49 24.32 33.64
CA SER A 91 -10.65 25.24 34.40
C SER A 91 -11.46 26.38 35.03
N ILE A 92 -12.35 27.00 34.24
CA ILE A 92 -13.25 28.08 34.72
C ILE A 92 -14.18 27.54 35.82
N LEU A 93 -14.75 26.36 35.65
CA LEU A 93 -15.64 25.75 36.65
C LEU A 93 -14.88 25.39 37.93
N SER A 94 -13.63 24.96 37.83
CA SER A 94 -12.76 24.68 38.97
C SER A 94 -12.49 25.96 39.79
N ASP A 95 -12.19 27.08 39.11
CA ASP A 95 -11.98 28.38 39.77
C ASP A 95 -13.26 28.84 40.46
N SER A 96 -14.41 28.76 39.80
CA SER A 96 -15.71 29.08 40.39
C SER A 96 -16.03 28.21 41.62
N THR A 97 -15.75 26.92 41.53
CA THR A 97 -15.93 26.00 42.69
C THR A 97 -15.04 26.38 43.85
N SER A 98 -13.79 26.75 43.59
CA SER A 98 -12.85 27.25 44.62
C SER A 98 -13.37 28.52 45.31
N GLN A 99 -13.95 29.44 44.53
CA GLN A 99 -14.54 30.63 45.06
C GLN A 99 -15.74 30.36 46.00
N VAL A 100 -16.65 29.47 45.57
CA VAL A 100 -17.80 29.04 46.38
C VAL A 100 -17.33 28.33 47.67
N MET A 101 -16.28 27.55 47.63
CA MET A 101 -15.70 26.90 48.82
C MET A 101 -15.15 27.92 49.80
N ASN A 102 -14.50 28.99 49.34
CA ASN A 102 -14.04 30.07 50.18
C ASN A 102 -15.21 30.83 50.83
N GLU A 103 -16.28 31.12 50.10
CA GLU A 103 -17.48 31.75 50.62
C GLU A 103 -18.15 30.90 51.71
N LEU A 104 -18.24 29.57 51.49
CA LEU A 104 -18.75 28.62 52.47
C LEU A 104 -17.91 28.60 53.76
N ASP A 105 -16.59 28.69 53.65
CA ASP A 105 -15.71 28.71 54.81
C ASP A 105 -15.91 30.00 55.63
N VAL A 106 -16.07 31.15 54.99
CA VAL A 106 -16.44 32.42 55.64
C VAL A 106 -17.78 32.31 56.37
N GLN A 107 -18.82 31.76 55.74
CA GLN A 107 -20.14 31.56 56.35
C GLN A 107 -20.07 30.60 57.54
N LYS A 108 -19.30 29.53 57.45
CA LYS A 108 -19.04 28.59 58.54
C LYS A 108 -18.47 29.32 59.78
N HIS A 109 -17.46 30.16 59.57
CA HIS A 109 -16.88 30.96 60.69
C HIS A 109 -17.85 31.93 61.29
N GLN A 110 -18.71 32.61 60.50
CA GLN A 110 -19.77 33.47 60.99
C GLN A 110 -20.79 32.71 61.85
N LEU A 111 -21.23 31.53 61.39
CA LEU A 111 -22.12 30.67 62.15
C LEU A 111 -21.50 30.20 63.48
N GLN A 112 -20.23 29.80 63.46
CA GLN A 112 -19.50 29.40 64.66
C GLN A 112 -19.42 30.56 65.68
N SER A 113 -19.17 31.78 65.21
CA SER A 113 -19.16 32.97 66.05
C SER A 113 -20.53 33.24 66.67
N LEU A 114 -21.63 33.17 65.91
CA LEU A 114 -22.98 33.32 66.37
C LEU A 114 -23.35 32.28 67.46
N VAL A 115 -23.04 31.00 67.20
CA VAL A 115 -23.30 29.93 68.19
C VAL A 115 -22.50 30.12 69.45
N SER A 116 -21.29 30.61 69.39
CA SER A 116 -20.45 30.93 70.53
C SER A 116 -21.03 32.09 71.42
N GLN A 117 -21.66 33.08 70.78
CA GLN A 117 -22.34 34.16 71.49
C GLN A 117 -23.55 33.66 72.27
N PHE A 118 -24.32 32.72 71.78
CA PHE A 118 -25.46 32.14 72.48
C PHE A 118 -25.05 31.15 73.60
N LYS A 119 -23.87 30.61 73.61
CA LYS A 119 -23.35 29.72 74.68
C LYS A 119 -22.80 30.48 75.88
N THR A 120 -22.56 31.77 75.81
CA THR A 120 -22.02 32.63 76.88
C THR A 120 -23.11 33.37 77.71
N GLU A 121 -24.35 33.20 77.29
CA GLU A 121 -25.51 33.60 78.06
C GLU A 121 -26.11 32.39 78.84
#